data_110736bf18038a8b98eafd0889e80860
#
_entry.id   110736bf18038a8b98eafd0889e80860
#
_cell.length_a   1.000
_cell.length_b   1.000
_cell.length_c   1.000
_cell.angle_alpha   90.00
_cell.angle_beta   90.00
_cell.angle_gamma   90.00
#
_symmetry.space_group_name_H-M   'P 1'
#
loop_
_entity.id
_entity.type
_entity.pdbx_description
1 polymer ?
#
loop_
_entity_poly.entity_id
_entity_poly.type
_entity_poly.pdbx_seq_one_letter_code
_entity_poly.pdbx_strand_id
1 'polypeptide(L)'
;MRKLKMEDKSLLQIITGKFYNSEDRYHNNCKGILYSNASFRGIYDIGHVKIEAAESLGNVDPYIVMYDNQLQKSHSGFELVKVGDEEILRQLKNILSFALDAVFDEDKSTVERICRKKESGRGKYPVPSEFINGTLDISKNVSDDEMKSCGVFLEQLLALNREDYINILNCIVAYNASVRLLSEDISLAYSMLVYCLESLAQSYN
;
A
#
# COMPACT_ATOMS: atom_id res chain seq x y z
N MET A 1 5.83 -20.55 19.75
CA MET A 1 5.14 -19.37 19.17
C MET A 1 4.92 -18.34 20.28
N ARG A 2 5.75 -17.29 20.40
CA ARG A 2 5.51 -16.19 21.33
C ARG A 2 4.35 -15.38 20.77
N LYS A 3 3.22 -15.32 21.47
CA LYS A 3 2.17 -14.33 21.16
C LYS A 3 2.81 -12.95 21.35
N LEU A 4 3.11 -12.24 20.26
CA LEU A 4 3.44 -10.84 20.29
C LEU A 4 2.27 -10.08 20.96
N LYS A 5 2.58 -9.34 22.02
CA LYS A 5 1.60 -8.47 22.65
C LYS A 5 1.17 -7.40 21.64
N MET A 6 -0.09 -6.97 21.70
CA MET A 6 -0.65 -5.93 20.80
C MET A 6 0.16 -4.63 20.76
N GLU A 7 0.92 -4.36 21.82
CA GLU A 7 1.84 -3.22 21.95
C GLU A 7 3.07 -3.27 21.04
N ASP A 8 3.40 -4.46 20.50
CA ASP A 8 4.56 -4.65 19.59
C ASP A 8 4.21 -4.46 18.10
N LYS A 9 2.95 -4.23 17.79
CA LYS A 9 2.49 -3.93 16.43
C LYS A 9 2.88 -2.50 16.07
N SER A 10 3.85 -2.32 15.23
CA SER A 10 4.28 -0.99 14.79
C SER A 10 4.65 -1.01 13.32
N LEU A 11 4.59 0.15 12.69
CA LEU A 11 5.08 0.37 11.32
C LEU A 11 6.58 0.03 11.14
N LEU A 12 7.29 -0.30 12.20
CA LEU A 12 8.65 -0.84 12.12
C LEU A 12 8.76 -2.11 11.27
N GLN A 13 7.69 -2.93 11.19
CA GLN A 13 7.68 -4.06 10.24
C GLN A 13 7.89 -3.59 8.80
N ILE A 14 7.32 -2.44 8.47
CA ILE A 14 7.46 -1.83 7.15
C ILE A 14 8.92 -1.44 6.88
N ILE A 15 9.70 -1.10 7.91
CA ILE A 15 10.96 -0.37 7.76
C ILE A 15 12.19 -1.25 7.95
N THR A 16 12.27 -2.00 9.03
CA THR A 16 13.51 -2.68 9.42
C THR A 16 13.32 -4.17 9.63
N GLY A 17 14.33 -4.97 9.31
CA GLY A 17 14.33 -6.40 9.53
C GLY A 17 14.61 -6.84 10.98
N LYS A 18 14.71 -5.91 11.94
CA LYS A 18 15.07 -6.26 13.33
C LYS A 18 14.18 -5.49 14.29
N PHE A 19 13.46 -6.22 15.14
CA PHE A 19 12.81 -5.63 16.31
C PHE A 19 13.85 -5.45 17.40
N TYR A 20 14.04 -4.21 17.82
CA TYR A 20 14.77 -3.88 19.04
C TYR A 20 13.76 -3.74 20.19
N ASN A 21 14.22 -3.81 21.44
CA ASN A 21 13.36 -3.72 22.61
C ASN A 21 12.55 -2.42 22.63
N SER A 22 11.30 -2.51 23.10
CA SER A 22 10.30 -1.43 23.09
C SER A 22 10.73 -0.16 23.84
N GLU A 23 11.68 -0.27 24.76
CA GLU A 23 12.11 0.83 25.63
C GLU A 23 12.98 1.89 24.93
N ASP A 24 13.49 1.58 23.74
CA ASP A 24 14.43 2.46 23.01
C ASP A 24 13.82 3.12 21.77
N ARG A 25 12.50 3.33 21.75
CA ARG A 25 11.79 3.91 20.61
C ARG A 25 11.45 5.39 20.83
N TYR A 26 11.70 6.19 19.81
CA TYR A 26 11.21 7.56 19.71
C TYR A 26 10.10 7.62 18.67
N HIS A 27 9.05 8.35 19.00
CA HIS A 27 7.91 8.57 18.10
C HIS A 27 8.10 9.86 17.30
N ASN A 28 7.88 9.79 16.02
CA ASN A 28 7.91 10.94 15.13
C ASN A 28 6.69 10.91 14.21
N ASN A 29 5.77 11.83 14.43
CA ASN A 29 4.57 11.95 13.61
C ASN A 29 4.93 12.51 12.23
N CYS A 30 4.77 11.70 11.22
CA CYS A 30 5.04 12.02 9.83
C CYS A 30 3.76 12.21 9.04
N LYS A 31 3.84 13.00 7.98
CA LYS A 31 2.75 13.20 7.03
C LYS A 31 3.29 13.03 5.62
N GLY A 32 2.52 12.31 4.79
CA GLY A 32 2.75 12.20 3.35
C GLY A 32 1.49 12.51 2.58
N ILE A 33 1.62 12.70 1.28
CA ILE A 33 0.48 12.88 0.38
C ILE A 33 0.50 11.74 -0.61
N LEU A 34 -0.65 11.07 -0.76
CA LEU A 34 -0.90 10.11 -1.81
C LEU A 34 -2.08 10.59 -2.66
N TYR A 35 -1.99 10.36 -3.94
CA TYR A 35 -3.07 10.60 -4.89
C TYR A 35 -3.73 9.29 -5.25
N SER A 36 -5.05 9.29 -5.42
CA SER A 36 -5.79 8.07 -5.73
C SER A 36 -7.02 8.35 -6.60
N ASN A 37 -7.44 7.32 -7.35
CA ASN A 37 -8.76 7.26 -7.97
C ASN A 37 -9.84 6.76 -6.98
N ALA A 38 -9.46 6.31 -5.78
CA ALA A 38 -10.41 6.04 -4.70
C ALA A 38 -11.11 7.34 -4.30
N SER A 39 -12.40 7.27 -4.01
CA SER A 39 -13.19 8.40 -3.50
C SER A 39 -13.83 8.00 -2.18
N PHE A 40 -13.41 8.64 -1.11
CA PHE A 40 -14.00 8.56 0.22
C PHE A 40 -13.84 9.90 0.93
N ARG A 41 -14.65 10.15 1.97
CA ARG A 41 -14.67 11.43 2.68
C ARG A 41 -14.41 11.20 4.18
N GLY A 42 -13.80 12.20 4.79
CA GLY A 42 -13.56 12.19 6.23
C GLY A 42 -12.17 11.72 6.59
N ILE A 43 -12.02 11.33 7.85
CA ILE A 43 -10.77 10.85 8.45
C ILE A 43 -11.00 9.40 8.87
N TYR A 44 -10.15 8.52 8.41
CA TYR A 44 -10.15 7.12 8.80
C TYR A 44 -8.89 6.77 9.59
N ASP A 45 -9.11 6.17 10.74
CA ASP A 45 -8.05 5.55 11.52
C ASP A 45 -8.00 4.06 11.17
N ILE A 46 -6.97 3.67 10.45
CA ILE A 46 -6.74 2.27 10.04
C ILE A 46 -5.62 1.63 10.86
N GLY A 47 -5.69 1.82 12.17
CA GLY A 47 -4.73 1.32 13.15
C GLY A 47 -3.51 2.21 13.29
N HIS A 48 -2.43 1.91 12.60
CA HIS A 48 -1.17 2.67 12.70
C HIS A 48 -1.09 3.87 11.76
N VAL A 49 -2.11 4.07 10.93
CA VAL A 49 -2.16 5.09 9.89
C VAL A 49 -3.49 5.80 9.94
N LYS A 50 -3.48 7.13 9.86
CA LYS A 50 -4.67 7.94 9.59
C LYS A 50 -4.63 8.43 8.17
N ILE A 51 -5.76 8.32 7.49
CA ILE A 51 -5.94 8.82 6.14
C ILE A 51 -7.04 9.87 6.15
N GLU A 52 -6.74 11.03 5.64
CA GLU A 52 -7.67 12.16 5.56
C GLU A 52 -7.82 12.60 4.11
N ALA A 53 -9.05 12.66 3.62
CA ALA A 53 -9.33 13.23 2.31
C ALA A 53 -9.07 14.73 2.33
N ALA A 54 -8.20 15.20 1.42
CA ALA A 54 -8.02 16.64 1.20
C ALA A 54 -9.00 17.12 0.11
N GLU A 55 -9.23 18.43 0.07
CA GLU A 55 -10.08 19.01 -0.96
C GLU A 55 -9.49 18.78 -2.35
N SER A 56 -10.32 18.27 -3.25
CA SER A 56 -9.96 18.02 -4.65
C SER A 56 -10.95 18.69 -5.60
N LEU A 57 -10.43 19.17 -6.72
CA LEU A 57 -11.22 19.71 -7.84
C LEU A 57 -11.16 18.80 -9.09
N GLY A 58 -10.73 17.57 -8.94
CA GLY A 58 -10.50 16.66 -10.07
C GLY A 58 -11.00 15.24 -9.85
N ASN A 59 -10.64 14.35 -10.78
CA ASN A 59 -10.99 12.93 -10.73
C ASN A 59 -9.99 12.09 -9.88
N VAL A 60 -8.89 12.69 -9.47
CA VAL A 60 -7.88 12.08 -8.62
C VAL A 60 -7.81 12.87 -7.33
N ASP A 61 -8.19 12.23 -6.25
CA ASP A 61 -8.25 12.85 -4.94
C ASP A 61 -6.91 12.76 -4.22
N PRO A 62 -6.45 13.86 -3.60
CA PRO A 62 -5.31 13.85 -2.69
C PRO A 62 -5.74 13.38 -1.31
N TYR A 63 -4.90 12.55 -0.70
CA TYR A 63 -5.08 12.04 0.66
C TYR A 63 -3.85 12.37 1.50
N ILE A 64 -4.09 12.95 2.67
CA ILE A 64 -3.06 13.16 3.67
C ILE A 64 -2.96 11.87 4.48
N VAL A 65 -1.80 11.23 4.41
CA VAL A 65 -1.50 10.02 5.18
C VAL A 65 -0.63 10.42 6.36
N MET A 66 -1.12 10.19 7.57
CA MET A 66 -0.42 10.48 8.81
C MET A 66 -0.02 9.17 9.48
N TYR A 67 1.22 9.04 9.87
CA TYR A 67 1.76 7.83 10.48
C TYR A 67 2.85 8.16 11.49
N ASP A 68 3.05 7.24 12.43
CA ASP A 68 4.12 7.34 13.42
C ASP A 68 5.38 6.63 12.90
N ASN A 69 6.39 7.41 12.55
CA ASN A 69 7.71 6.87 12.22
C ASN A 69 8.49 6.65 13.52
N GLN A 70 8.62 5.40 13.92
CA GLN A 70 9.35 5.04 15.11
C GLN A 70 10.84 4.99 14.81
N LEU A 71 11.60 5.79 15.55
CA LEU A 71 13.06 5.81 15.51
C LEU A 71 13.59 4.89 16.61
N GLN A 72 14.63 4.12 16.29
CA GLN A 72 15.30 3.28 17.28
C GLN A 72 16.71 3.81 17.59
N LYS A 73 17.10 3.74 18.87
CA LYS A 73 18.51 3.86 19.24
C LYS A 73 19.28 2.63 18.79
N SER A 74 20.44 2.83 18.18
CA SER A 74 21.36 1.72 17.98
C SER A 74 21.92 1.26 19.33
N HIS A 75 22.32 0.00 19.40
CA HIS A 75 22.94 -0.56 20.61
C HIS A 75 24.25 0.14 21.03
N SER A 76 24.89 0.88 20.14
CA SER A 76 26.08 1.70 20.43
C SER A 76 25.76 3.04 21.10
N GLY A 77 24.49 3.38 21.24
CA GLY A 77 24.03 4.61 21.93
C GLY A 77 24.23 5.92 21.17
N PHE A 78 24.82 5.89 19.97
CA PHE A 78 25.17 7.10 19.21
C PHE A 78 24.50 7.19 17.83
N GLU A 79 23.90 6.15 17.33
CA GLU A 79 23.25 6.17 16.02
C GLU A 79 21.73 6.00 16.16
N LEU A 80 21.00 6.94 15.61
CA LEU A 80 19.56 6.83 15.36
C LEU A 80 19.37 6.14 14.01
N VAL A 81 18.80 4.93 14.02
CA VAL A 81 18.38 4.32 12.77
C VAL A 81 17.08 4.99 12.33
N LYS A 82 17.20 5.91 11.39
CA LYS A 82 16.07 6.54 10.72
C LYS A 82 15.89 5.88 9.35
N VAL A 83 14.71 5.32 9.13
CA VAL A 83 14.28 5.00 7.77
C VAL A 83 13.62 6.22 7.18
N GLY A 84 13.90 6.50 5.90
CA GLY A 84 13.30 7.62 5.20
C GLY A 84 11.78 7.52 5.17
N ASP A 85 11.11 8.62 5.40
CA ASP A 85 9.65 8.70 5.36
C ASP A 85 9.08 8.24 4.00
N GLU A 86 9.86 8.42 2.92
CA GLU A 86 9.57 7.94 1.57
C GLU A 86 9.39 6.42 1.49
N GLU A 87 10.20 5.65 2.22
CA GLU A 87 10.08 4.20 2.21
C GLU A 87 8.79 3.72 2.86
N ILE A 88 8.38 4.34 3.96
CA ILE A 88 7.11 4.04 4.62
C ILE A 88 5.96 4.36 3.67
N LEU A 89 5.98 5.54 3.07
CA LEU A 89 4.93 5.98 2.16
C LEU A 89 4.85 5.07 0.93
N ARG A 90 6.00 4.65 0.39
CA ARG A 90 6.09 3.72 -0.74
C ARG A 90 5.46 2.36 -0.42
N GLN A 91 5.67 1.84 0.78
CA GLN A 91 5.05 0.58 1.18
C GLN A 91 3.56 0.76 1.45
N LEU A 92 3.16 1.82 2.13
CA LEU A 92 1.76 2.13 2.39
C LEU A 92 0.96 2.29 1.11
N LYS A 93 1.48 2.99 0.08
CA LYS A 93 0.77 3.12 -1.19
C LYS A 93 0.48 1.77 -1.86
N ASN A 94 1.42 0.81 -1.76
CA ASN A 94 1.19 -0.53 -2.31
C ASN A 94 0.16 -1.32 -1.50
N ILE A 95 0.23 -1.24 -0.18
CA ILE A 95 -0.71 -1.90 0.73
C ILE A 95 -2.13 -1.33 0.52
N LEU A 96 -2.27 0.00 0.49
CA LEU A 96 -3.54 0.67 0.25
C LEU A 96 -4.11 0.35 -1.13
N SER A 97 -3.25 0.33 -2.17
CA SER A 97 -3.68 -0.01 -3.52
C SER A 97 -4.26 -1.43 -3.58
N PHE A 98 -3.62 -2.38 -2.92
CA PHE A 98 -4.08 -3.76 -2.86
C PHE A 98 -5.34 -3.91 -2.01
N ALA A 99 -5.33 -3.37 -0.79
CA ALA A 99 -6.41 -3.58 0.18
C ALA A 99 -7.72 -2.87 -0.20
N LEU A 100 -7.63 -1.73 -0.91
CA LEU A 100 -8.79 -0.95 -1.36
C LEU A 100 -9.11 -1.18 -2.83
N ASP A 101 -8.36 -2.06 -3.51
CA ASP A 101 -8.52 -2.34 -4.93
C ASP A 101 -8.60 -1.04 -5.76
N ALA A 102 -7.65 -0.13 -5.54
CA ALA A 102 -7.57 1.20 -6.14
C ALA A 102 -6.12 1.55 -6.50
N VAL A 103 -5.89 2.62 -7.22
CA VAL A 103 -4.54 3.10 -7.52
C VAL A 103 -4.17 4.19 -6.54
N PHE A 104 -3.14 3.96 -5.72
CA PHE A 104 -2.50 4.99 -4.91
C PHE A 104 -1.08 5.26 -5.42
N ASP A 105 -0.71 6.53 -5.55
CA ASP A 105 0.64 6.93 -5.92
C ASP A 105 1.02 8.29 -5.32
N GLU A 106 2.31 8.56 -5.21
CA GLU A 106 2.84 9.85 -4.76
C GLU A 106 2.77 10.91 -5.87
N ASP A 107 2.64 10.47 -7.13
CA ASP A 107 2.52 11.33 -8.28
C ASP A 107 1.11 11.30 -8.87
N LYS A 108 0.44 12.45 -8.84
CA LYS A 108 -0.90 12.63 -9.39
C LYS A 108 -0.99 12.24 -10.87
N SER A 109 0.01 12.63 -11.65
CA SER A 109 0.02 12.38 -13.09
C SER A 109 0.09 10.89 -13.42
N THR A 110 0.75 10.12 -12.58
CA THR A 110 0.79 8.66 -12.68
C THR A 110 -0.58 8.05 -12.47
N VAL A 111 -1.33 8.47 -11.43
CA VAL A 111 -2.71 7.99 -11.21
C VAL A 111 -3.62 8.37 -12.38
N GLU A 112 -3.57 9.63 -12.82
CA GLU A 112 -4.36 10.11 -13.96
C GLU A 112 -4.07 9.32 -15.24
N ARG A 113 -2.81 8.97 -15.48
CA ARG A 113 -2.40 8.19 -16.66
C ARG A 113 -2.91 6.76 -16.59
N ILE A 114 -2.83 6.11 -15.44
CA ILE A 114 -3.25 4.71 -15.24
C ILE A 114 -4.76 4.59 -15.28
N CYS A 115 -5.47 5.48 -14.60
CA CYS A 115 -6.94 5.47 -14.49
C CYS A 115 -7.63 6.22 -15.65
N ARG A 116 -6.87 6.70 -16.62
CA ARG A 116 -7.43 7.37 -17.78
C ARG A 116 -8.24 6.39 -18.61
N LYS A 117 -9.53 6.72 -18.83
CA LYS A 117 -10.38 5.97 -19.73
C LYS A 117 -9.74 5.99 -21.12
N LYS A 118 -9.15 4.89 -21.52
CA LYS A 118 -8.73 4.72 -22.92
C LYS A 118 -10.05 4.56 -23.70
N GLU A 119 -10.38 5.55 -24.52
CA GLU A 119 -11.45 5.33 -25.51
C GLU A 119 -11.09 4.09 -26.28
N SER A 120 -11.96 3.09 -26.23
CA SER A 120 -11.85 1.91 -27.07
C SER A 120 -11.85 2.44 -28.52
N GLY A 121 -10.67 2.53 -29.12
CA GLY A 121 -10.58 2.75 -30.55
C GLY A 121 -11.53 1.75 -31.21
N ARG A 122 -12.00 1.99 -32.41
CA ARG A 122 -12.95 1.16 -33.17
C ARG A 122 -12.50 -0.32 -33.38
N GLY A 123 -11.73 -0.86 -32.40
CA GLY A 123 -11.25 -2.23 -32.34
C GLY A 123 -12.30 -3.17 -31.75
N LYS A 124 -12.36 -4.39 -32.29
CA LYS A 124 -13.30 -5.44 -31.88
C LYS A 124 -12.97 -6.08 -30.51
N TYR A 125 -11.93 -5.65 -29.84
CA TYR A 125 -11.46 -6.29 -28.59
C TYR A 125 -11.61 -5.34 -27.41
N PRO A 126 -12.20 -5.81 -26.30
CA PRO A 126 -12.28 -5.03 -25.05
C PRO A 126 -10.87 -4.71 -24.53
N VAL A 127 -10.74 -3.54 -23.94
CA VAL A 127 -9.48 -3.15 -23.28
C VAL A 127 -9.30 -4.03 -22.04
N PRO A 128 -8.10 -4.60 -21.79
CA PRO A 128 -7.88 -5.48 -20.65
C PRO A 128 -8.29 -4.90 -19.29
N SER A 129 -8.19 -3.59 -19.13
CA SER A 129 -8.68 -2.87 -17.92
C SER A 129 -10.20 -2.98 -17.69
N GLU A 130 -10.99 -3.33 -18.70
CA GLU A 130 -12.43 -3.57 -18.56
C GLU A 130 -12.75 -4.88 -17.81
N PHE A 131 -11.78 -5.77 -17.67
CA PHE A 131 -11.93 -7.03 -16.93
C PHE A 131 -11.61 -6.89 -15.43
N ILE A 132 -11.12 -5.73 -14.99
CA ILE A 132 -10.80 -5.48 -13.59
C ILE A 132 -11.88 -4.56 -13.01
N ASN A 133 -12.65 -5.08 -12.09
CA ASN A 133 -13.74 -4.35 -11.47
C ASN A 133 -13.24 -3.13 -10.68
N GLY A 134 -13.37 -1.95 -11.25
CA GLY A 134 -13.24 -0.68 -10.53
C GLY A 134 -11.84 -0.20 -10.22
N THR A 135 -10.83 -1.07 -10.17
CA THR A 135 -9.45 -0.71 -9.77
C THR A 135 -8.84 0.39 -10.63
N LEU A 136 -9.08 0.32 -11.94
CA LEU A 136 -8.57 1.27 -12.92
C LEU A 136 -9.61 2.28 -13.39
N ASP A 137 -10.76 2.34 -12.75
CA ASP A 137 -11.79 3.33 -13.07
C ASP A 137 -11.30 4.74 -12.74
N ILE A 138 -11.84 5.74 -13.43
CA ILE A 138 -11.53 7.15 -13.19
C ILE A 138 -11.84 7.56 -11.75
N SER A 139 -12.87 6.98 -11.16
CA SER A 139 -13.23 7.19 -9.76
C SER A 139 -13.86 5.90 -9.22
N LYS A 140 -13.33 5.44 -8.09
CA LYS A 140 -13.84 4.28 -7.34
C LYS A 140 -14.35 4.75 -5.99
N ASN A 141 -15.63 4.56 -5.71
CA ASN A 141 -16.17 4.80 -4.37
C ASN A 141 -15.69 3.72 -3.41
N VAL A 142 -15.15 4.14 -2.28
CA VAL A 142 -14.73 3.26 -1.19
C VAL A 142 -15.68 3.44 -0.02
N SER A 143 -16.27 2.36 0.44
CA SER A 143 -17.21 2.34 1.57
C SER A 143 -16.47 2.29 2.92
N ASP A 144 -17.20 2.65 3.99
CA ASP A 144 -16.68 2.54 5.35
C ASP A 144 -16.29 1.11 5.73
N ASP A 145 -16.97 0.10 5.18
CA ASP A 145 -16.66 -1.30 5.46
C ASP A 145 -15.39 -1.76 4.74
N GLU A 146 -15.12 -1.27 3.53
CA GLU A 146 -13.85 -1.48 2.84
C GLU A 146 -12.70 -0.82 3.61
N MET A 147 -12.88 0.40 4.13
CA MET A 147 -11.88 1.07 4.96
C MET A 147 -11.59 0.32 6.27
N LYS A 148 -12.61 -0.21 6.93
CA LYS A 148 -12.44 -1.06 8.13
C LYS A 148 -11.68 -2.35 7.78
N SER A 149 -12.05 -2.99 6.67
CA SER A 149 -11.37 -4.20 6.18
C SER A 149 -9.91 -3.94 5.85
N CYS A 150 -9.60 -2.77 5.26
CA CYS A 150 -8.24 -2.33 5.02
C CYS A 150 -7.45 -2.19 6.32
N GLY A 151 -8.05 -1.61 7.37
CA GLY A 151 -7.44 -1.51 8.70
C GLY A 151 -7.12 -2.89 9.30
N VAL A 152 -8.07 -3.81 9.24
CA VAL A 152 -7.86 -5.20 9.71
C VAL A 152 -6.76 -5.89 8.92
N PHE A 153 -6.73 -5.72 7.60
CA PHE A 153 -5.68 -6.28 6.74
C PHE A 153 -4.30 -5.73 7.12
N LEU A 154 -4.17 -4.41 7.30
CA LEU A 154 -2.92 -3.79 7.72
C LEU A 154 -2.44 -4.32 9.07
N GLU A 155 -3.33 -4.45 10.06
CA GLU A 155 -2.99 -5.02 11.36
C GLU A 155 -2.51 -6.47 11.25
N GLN A 156 -3.18 -7.29 10.44
CA GLN A 156 -2.78 -8.69 10.22
C GLN A 156 -1.41 -8.77 9.53
N LEU A 157 -1.18 -7.93 8.53
CA LEU A 157 0.08 -7.86 7.81
C LEU A 157 1.24 -7.48 8.75
N LEU A 158 1.04 -6.47 9.59
CA LEU A 158 2.04 -6.03 10.58
C LEU A 158 2.26 -7.04 11.71
N ALA A 159 1.32 -7.95 11.95
CA ALA A 159 1.46 -9.02 12.94
C ALA A 159 2.29 -10.21 12.46
N LEU A 160 2.60 -10.30 11.17
CA LEU A 160 3.43 -11.38 10.61
C LEU A 160 4.87 -11.28 11.12
N ASN A 161 5.59 -12.39 11.06
CA ASN A 161 7.03 -12.34 11.21
C ASN A 161 7.66 -11.62 10.00
N ARG A 162 8.92 -11.18 10.13
CA ARG A 162 9.56 -10.34 9.12
C ARG A 162 9.71 -11.00 7.75
N GLU A 163 9.97 -12.28 7.72
CA GLU A 163 10.16 -13.04 6.48
C GLU A 163 8.84 -13.14 5.72
N ASP A 164 7.77 -13.57 6.38
CA ASP A 164 6.43 -13.64 5.79
C ASP A 164 5.93 -12.26 5.36
N TYR A 165 6.18 -11.22 6.18
CA TYR A 165 5.84 -9.84 5.82
C TYR A 165 6.49 -9.42 4.49
N ILE A 166 7.80 -9.63 4.33
CA ILE A 166 8.54 -9.27 3.11
C ILE A 166 8.01 -10.03 1.91
N ASN A 167 7.77 -11.34 2.06
CA ASN A 167 7.28 -12.19 0.99
C ASN A 167 5.90 -11.73 0.51
N ILE A 168 4.97 -11.47 1.44
CA ILE A 168 3.63 -10.97 1.10
C ILE A 168 3.70 -9.57 0.50
N LEU A 169 4.53 -8.68 1.05
CA LEU A 169 4.70 -7.34 0.47
C LEU A 169 5.22 -7.39 -0.97
N ASN A 170 6.19 -8.25 -1.25
CA ASN A 170 6.70 -8.44 -2.61
C ASN A 170 5.60 -8.94 -3.56
N CYS A 171 4.74 -9.84 -3.09
CA CYS A 171 3.58 -10.28 -3.86
C CYS A 171 2.58 -9.15 -4.11
N ILE A 172 2.29 -8.32 -3.12
CA ILE A 172 1.43 -7.14 -3.27
C ILE A 172 2.02 -6.17 -4.31
N VAL A 173 3.33 -5.92 -4.24
CA VAL A 173 4.02 -5.04 -5.21
C VAL A 173 3.92 -5.62 -6.62
N ALA A 174 4.17 -6.92 -6.79
CA ALA A 174 4.07 -7.59 -8.08
C ALA A 174 2.65 -7.58 -8.64
N TYR A 175 1.64 -7.83 -7.78
CA TYR A 175 0.23 -7.73 -8.14
C TYR A 175 -0.13 -6.31 -8.62
N ASN A 176 0.20 -5.28 -7.84
CA ASN A 176 -0.09 -3.90 -8.22
C ASN A 176 0.62 -3.50 -9.53
N ALA A 177 1.86 -3.95 -9.72
CA ALA A 177 2.59 -3.72 -10.97
C ALA A 177 1.88 -4.40 -12.16
N SER A 178 1.42 -5.64 -11.98
CA SER A 178 0.64 -6.37 -12.98
C SER A 178 -0.64 -5.60 -13.37
N VAL A 179 -1.42 -5.18 -12.38
CA VAL A 179 -2.66 -4.41 -12.60
C VAL A 179 -2.39 -3.13 -13.40
N ARG A 180 -1.33 -2.40 -13.06
CA ARG A 180 -0.94 -1.16 -13.75
C ARG A 180 -0.52 -1.40 -15.20
N LEU A 181 0.06 -2.57 -15.50
CA LEU A 181 0.55 -2.93 -16.84
C LEU A 181 -0.53 -3.52 -17.74
N LEU A 182 -1.68 -3.92 -17.22
CA LEU A 182 -2.72 -4.61 -18.00
C LEU A 182 -3.13 -3.90 -19.28
N SER A 183 -3.16 -2.56 -19.25
CA SER A 183 -3.54 -1.75 -20.42
C SER A 183 -2.38 -1.46 -21.37
N GLU A 184 -1.14 -1.79 -20.99
CA GLU A 184 0.06 -1.45 -21.75
C GLU A 184 0.72 -2.71 -22.31
N ASP A 185 0.94 -3.73 -21.48
CA ASP A 185 1.58 -4.99 -21.84
C ASP A 185 0.97 -6.17 -21.05
N ILE A 186 0.01 -6.84 -21.67
CA ILE A 186 -0.70 -7.97 -21.04
C ILE A 186 0.23 -9.17 -20.78
N SER A 187 1.26 -9.36 -21.59
CA SER A 187 2.20 -10.48 -21.42
C SER A 187 3.08 -10.26 -20.21
N LEU A 188 3.56 -9.03 -20.02
CA LEU A 188 4.32 -8.65 -18.86
C LEU A 188 3.45 -8.66 -17.59
N ALA A 189 2.22 -8.17 -17.68
CA ALA A 189 1.25 -8.23 -16.58
C ALA A 189 1.01 -9.68 -16.12
N TYR A 190 0.80 -10.59 -17.06
CA TYR A 190 0.66 -12.01 -16.75
C TYR A 190 1.90 -12.60 -16.08
N SER A 191 3.09 -12.28 -16.60
CA SER A 191 4.35 -12.75 -16.02
C SER A 191 4.53 -12.28 -14.58
N MET A 192 4.14 -11.04 -14.27
CA MET A 192 4.17 -10.50 -12.90
C MET A 192 3.20 -11.22 -11.96
N LEU A 193 2.01 -11.60 -12.44
CA LEU A 193 1.05 -12.39 -11.66
C LEU A 193 1.58 -13.80 -11.38
N VAL A 194 2.18 -14.46 -12.37
CA VAL A 194 2.80 -15.77 -12.19
C VAL A 194 3.92 -15.70 -11.15
N TYR A 195 4.78 -14.69 -11.26
CA TYR A 195 5.84 -14.46 -10.26
C TYR A 195 5.28 -14.25 -8.85
N CYS A 196 4.19 -13.49 -8.71
CA CYS A 196 3.51 -13.31 -7.43
C CYS A 196 3.06 -14.66 -6.83
N LEU A 197 2.40 -15.51 -7.61
CA LEU A 197 1.91 -16.82 -7.17
C LEU A 197 3.05 -17.78 -6.83
N GLU A 198 4.11 -17.81 -7.64
CA GLU A 198 5.29 -18.65 -7.37
C GLU A 198 6.01 -18.22 -6.09
N SER A 199 6.15 -16.92 -5.87
CA SER A 199 6.75 -16.35 -4.65
C SER A 199 5.96 -16.74 -3.40
N LEU A 200 4.62 -16.70 -3.45
CA LEU A 200 3.77 -17.18 -2.37
C LEU A 200 3.92 -18.69 -2.14
N ALA A 201 3.89 -19.48 -3.22
CA ALA A 201 4.01 -20.94 -3.11
C ALA A 201 5.34 -21.39 -2.49
N GLN A 202 6.44 -20.69 -2.79
CA GLN A 202 7.76 -20.99 -2.21
C GLN A 202 7.84 -20.64 -0.72
N SER A 203 7.06 -19.68 -0.25
CA SER A 203 7.04 -19.28 1.17
C SER A 203 6.33 -20.29 2.07
N TYR A 204 5.55 -21.23 1.50
CA TYR A 204 4.75 -22.22 2.25
C TYR A 204 5.28 -23.67 2.12
N ASN A 205 6.38 -23.87 1.44
CA ASN A 205 7.07 -25.16 1.33
C ASN A 205 8.32 -25.19 2.22
#